data_4208ec854e02bba959ad5b854b8b379c
#
_entry.id   4208ec854e02bba959ad5b854b8b379c
#
_cell.length_a   1.000
_cell.length_b   1.000
_cell.length_c   1.000
_cell.angle_alpha   90.00
_cell.angle_beta   90.00
_cell.angle_gamma   90.00
#
_symmetry.space_group_name_H-M   'P 1'
#
loop_
_entity.id
_entity.type
_entity.pdbx_description
1 polymer ?
#
loop_
_entity_poly.entity_id
_entity_poly.type
_entity_poly.pdbx_seq_one_letter_code
_entity_poly.pdbx_strand_id
1 'polypeptide(L)'
;QHPEKLIPKMIYNIMKNKDLPIYGKGTNSREWIYVEDHCEALLDVFKKGKIGNFYNIGSNEDLNNLKVCKKLLKIGKKIDINNKSKVKLVKDRPGHDNRYALDSNKIKKELKWKKKTNFSEGIKKTFVWYLNNLEYFKSIKKKDIITRLGQND
;
A
#
# COMPACT_ATOMS: atom_id res chain seq x y z
N GLN A 1 -6.87 0.27 4.35
CA GLN A 1 -6.49 1.54 3.68
C GLN A 1 -7.68 2.16 2.98
N HIS A 2 -7.76 3.50 2.96
CA HIS A 2 -8.77 4.20 2.17
C HIS A 2 -8.66 3.82 0.68
N PRO A 3 -9.77 3.59 -0.04
CA PRO A 3 -9.80 3.02 -1.39
C PRO A 3 -9.10 3.87 -2.46
N GLU A 4 -8.93 5.17 -2.24
CA GLU A 4 -8.16 6.05 -3.13
C GLU A 4 -6.63 5.82 -3.08
N LYS A 5 -6.14 5.17 -2.02
CA LYS A 5 -4.70 4.90 -1.86
C LYS A 5 -4.22 3.87 -2.88
N LEU A 6 -2.91 3.87 -3.16
CA LEU A 6 -2.32 3.11 -4.26
C LEU A 6 -2.76 1.64 -4.28
N ILE A 7 -2.51 0.89 -3.20
CA ILE A 7 -2.76 -0.56 -3.20
C ILE A 7 -4.23 -0.91 -3.39
N PRO A 8 -5.19 -0.39 -2.58
CA PRO A 8 -6.61 -0.71 -2.77
C PRO A 8 -7.12 -0.32 -4.15
N LYS A 9 -6.76 0.87 -4.64
CA LYS A 9 -7.17 1.35 -5.97
C LYS A 9 -6.66 0.44 -7.10
N MET A 10 -5.40 0.01 -7.03
CA MET A 10 -4.83 -0.86 -8.06
C MET A 10 -5.44 -2.26 -8.01
N ILE A 11 -5.71 -2.80 -6.82
CA ILE A 11 -6.41 -4.08 -6.67
C ILE A 11 -7.83 -3.98 -7.26
N TYR A 12 -8.58 -2.92 -6.92
CA TYR A 12 -9.91 -2.69 -7.50
C TYR A 12 -9.87 -2.62 -9.03
N ASN A 13 -8.89 -1.91 -9.61
CA ASN A 13 -8.74 -1.81 -11.05
C ASN A 13 -8.44 -3.17 -11.69
N ILE A 14 -7.55 -3.97 -11.09
CA ILE A 14 -7.25 -5.34 -11.57
C ILE A 14 -8.51 -6.20 -11.55
N MET A 15 -9.26 -6.18 -10.46
CA MET A 15 -10.52 -6.93 -10.33
C MET A 15 -11.59 -6.52 -11.36
N LYS A 16 -11.53 -5.27 -11.84
CA LYS A 16 -12.41 -4.73 -12.89
C LYS A 16 -11.79 -4.77 -14.29
N ASN A 17 -10.68 -5.46 -14.45
CA ASN A 17 -9.94 -5.56 -15.71
C ASN A 17 -9.60 -4.18 -16.33
N LYS A 18 -9.24 -3.20 -15.47
CA LYS A 18 -8.90 -1.83 -15.83
C LYS A 18 -7.40 -1.57 -15.68
N ASP A 19 -6.90 -0.60 -16.44
CA ASP A 19 -5.51 -0.17 -16.34
C ASP A 19 -5.18 0.44 -14.96
N LEU A 20 -3.89 0.36 -14.58
CA LEU A 20 -3.34 0.89 -13.35
C LEU A 20 -2.71 2.26 -13.63
N PRO A 21 -3.39 3.37 -13.32
CA PRO A 21 -2.83 4.70 -13.52
C PRO A 21 -1.73 4.99 -12.51
N ILE A 22 -0.53 5.27 -12.99
CA ILE A 22 0.63 5.63 -12.17
C ILE A 22 1.07 7.04 -12.54
N TYR A 23 1.19 7.91 -11.54
CA TYR A 23 1.63 9.28 -11.71
C TYR A 23 3.09 9.38 -12.17
N GLY A 24 3.36 10.28 -13.12
CA GLY A 24 4.71 10.53 -13.66
C GLY A 24 5.37 9.26 -14.18
N LYS A 25 6.60 9.02 -13.79
CA LYS A 25 7.40 7.83 -14.12
C LYS A 25 7.18 6.67 -13.13
N GLY A 26 6.40 6.88 -12.06
CA GLY A 26 6.19 5.89 -11.00
C GLY A 26 7.42 5.62 -10.12
N THR A 27 8.37 6.55 -10.11
CA THR A 27 9.62 6.46 -9.34
C THR A 27 9.45 6.83 -7.87
N ASN A 28 8.37 7.53 -7.53
CA ASN A 28 8.05 7.89 -6.15
C ASN A 28 8.02 6.65 -5.28
N SER A 29 8.78 6.64 -4.20
CA SER A 29 8.91 5.49 -3.32
C SER A 29 8.26 5.72 -1.96
N ARG A 30 7.82 4.64 -1.37
CA ARG A 30 7.21 4.60 -0.04
C ARG A 30 7.72 3.38 0.69
N GLU A 31 7.79 3.51 1.99
CA GLU A 31 8.01 2.38 2.87
C GLU A 31 6.69 1.65 3.12
N TRP A 32 6.69 0.34 2.93
CA TRP A 32 5.50 -0.49 2.99
C TRP A 32 5.57 -1.46 4.15
N ILE A 33 4.55 -1.44 4.99
CA ILE A 33 4.42 -2.35 6.13
C ILE A 33 3.08 -3.09 6.06
N TYR A 34 3.09 -4.36 6.42
CA TYR A 34 1.85 -5.14 6.52
C TYR A 34 1.07 -4.71 7.78
N VAL A 35 -0.26 -4.66 7.65
CA VAL A 35 -1.11 -4.05 8.68
C VAL A 35 -1.01 -4.75 10.03
N GLU A 36 -0.91 -6.09 10.06
CA GLU A 36 -0.78 -6.84 11.31
C GLU A 36 0.54 -6.53 12.02
N ASP A 37 1.66 -6.44 11.28
CA ASP A 37 2.94 -6.03 11.85
C ASP A 37 2.87 -4.62 12.45
N HIS A 38 2.14 -3.70 11.79
CA HIS A 38 1.93 -2.36 12.32
C HIS A 38 1.07 -2.37 13.59
N CYS A 39 -0.01 -3.15 13.61
CA CYS A 39 -0.85 -3.30 14.81
C CYS A 39 -0.08 -3.91 15.99
N GLU A 40 0.75 -4.93 15.74
CA GLU A 40 1.63 -5.50 16.77
C GLU A 40 2.60 -4.44 17.32
N ALA A 41 3.19 -3.61 16.44
CA ALA A 41 4.05 -2.52 16.88
C ALA A 41 3.32 -1.53 17.79
N LEU A 42 2.08 -1.15 17.45
CA LEU A 42 1.24 -0.27 18.28
C LEU A 42 0.97 -0.89 19.65
N LEU A 43 0.65 -2.19 19.70
CA LEU A 43 0.44 -2.90 20.97
C LEU A 43 1.72 -2.96 21.80
N ASP A 44 2.88 -3.16 21.18
CA ASP A 44 4.17 -3.12 21.90
C ASP A 44 4.47 -1.73 22.45
N VAL A 45 4.20 -0.67 21.67
CA VAL A 45 4.35 0.72 22.16
C VAL A 45 3.40 0.98 23.32
N PHE A 46 2.14 0.56 23.23
CA PHE A 46 1.16 0.73 24.30
C PHE A 46 1.59 0.02 25.59
N LYS A 47 2.10 -1.21 25.48
CA LYS A 47 2.45 -2.04 26.65
C LYS A 47 3.82 -1.72 27.27
N LYS A 48 4.79 -1.30 26.44
CA LYS A 48 6.22 -1.24 26.82
C LYS A 48 6.86 0.11 26.50
N GLY A 49 6.16 1.00 25.78
CA GLY A 49 6.69 2.31 25.40
C GLY A 49 6.88 3.22 26.61
N LYS A 50 7.90 4.04 26.57
CA LYS A 50 8.15 5.05 27.63
C LYS A 50 7.18 6.21 27.46
N ILE A 51 6.50 6.61 28.52
CA ILE A 51 5.58 7.75 28.54
C ILE A 51 6.29 9.02 28.06
N GLY A 52 5.62 9.83 27.25
CA GLY A 52 6.17 11.05 26.66
C GLY A 52 7.13 10.83 25.48
N ASN A 53 7.36 9.58 25.08
CA ASN A 53 8.19 9.26 23.93
C ASN A 53 7.36 8.95 22.68
N PHE A 54 7.96 9.17 21.51
CA PHE A 54 7.41 8.74 20.22
C PHE A 54 8.25 7.62 19.61
N TYR A 55 7.62 6.79 18.81
CA TYR A 55 8.23 5.67 18.10
C TYR A 55 7.78 5.64 16.64
N ASN A 56 8.73 5.76 15.73
CA ASN A 56 8.45 5.53 14.32
C ASN A 56 8.33 4.02 14.05
N ILE A 57 7.30 3.63 13.31
CA ILE A 57 7.07 2.24 12.93
C ILE A 57 7.28 2.12 11.42
N GLY A 58 8.35 1.47 11.02
CA GLY A 58 8.73 1.29 9.62
C GLY A 58 9.24 -0.12 9.33
N SER A 59 9.10 -0.55 8.08
CA SER A 59 9.46 -1.89 7.63
C SER A 59 10.89 -2.01 7.13
N ASN A 60 11.53 -0.88 6.78
CA ASN A 60 12.76 -0.80 5.98
C ASN A 60 12.62 -1.43 4.57
N GLU A 61 11.40 -1.57 4.06
CA GLU A 61 11.14 -2.03 2.69
C GLU A 61 10.61 -0.86 1.84
N ASP A 62 11.53 -0.14 1.22
CA ASP A 62 11.26 1.01 0.36
C ASP A 62 11.10 0.55 -1.10
N LEU A 63 9.90 0.71 -1.64
CA LEU A 63 9.57 0.31 -3.00
C LEU A 63 8.88 1.46 -3.74
N ASN A 64 9.28 1.67 -5.00
CA ASN A 64 8.59 2.64 -5.84
C ASN A 64 7.23 2.13 -6.33
N ASN A 65 6.37 3.08 -6.65
CA ASN A 65 4.99 2.81 -7.06
C ASN A 65 4.90 1.86 -8.26
N LEU A 66 5.82 1.99 -9.23
CA LEU A 66 5.86 1.12 -10.41
C LEU A 66 6.15 -0.34 -10.03
N LYS A 67 7.11 -0.59 -9.12
CA LYS A 67 7.42 -1.94 -8.63
C LYS A 67 6.23 -2.56 -7.89
N VAL A 68 5.55 -1.78 -7.05
CA VAL A 68 4.34 -2.22 -6.34
C VAL A 68 3.25 -2.63 -7.34
N CYS A 69 2.95 -1.79 -8.33
CA CYS A 69 1.93 -2.09 -9.34
C CYS A 69 2.28 -3.31 -10.19
N LYS A 70 3.55 -3.47 -10.59
CA LYS A 70 4.00 -4.68 -11.31
C LYS A 70 3.81 -5.95 -10.48
N LYS A 71 4.06 -5.91 -9.16
CA LYS A 71 3.79 -7.04 -8.26
C LYS A 71 2.30 -7.35 -8.16
N LEU A 72 1.44 -6.34 -8.04
CA LEU A 72 -0.02 -6.51 -8.02
C LEU A 72 -0.53 -7.13 -9.33
N LEU A 73 -0.06 -6.65 -10.49
CA LEU A 73 -0.40 -7.24 -11.79
C LEU A 73 0.02 -8.71 -11.89
N LYS A 74 1.21 -9.05 -11.40
CA LYS A 74 1.67 -10.45 -11.39
C LYS A 74 0.77 -11.34 -10.52
N ILE A 75 0.28 -10.84 -9.39
CA ILE A 75 -0.68 -11.55 -8.54
C ILE A 75 -2.03 -11.68 -9.27
N GLY A 76 -2.56 -10.58 -9.82
CA GLY A 76 -3.82 -10.58 -10.56
C GLY A 76 -3.85 -11.57 -11.72
N LYS A 77 -2.79 -11.61 -12.54
CA LYS A 77 -2.65 -12.57 -13.65
C LYS A 77 -2.53 -14.03 -13.22
N LYS A 78 -2.06 -14.29 -12.01
CA LYS A 78 -2.04 -15.67 -11.47
C LYS A 78 -3.43 -16.12 -11.01
N ILE A 79 -4.29 -15.19 -10.63
CA ILE A 79 -5.67 -15.45 -10.19
C ILE A 79 -6.60 -15.54 -11.39
N ASP A 80 -6.44 -14.63 -12.35
CA ASP A 80 -7.17 -14.60 -13.61
C ASP A 80 -6.19 -14.39 -14.78
N ILE A 81 -5.90 -15.46 -15.52
CA ILE A 81 -4.97 -15.45 -16.66
C ILE A 81 -5.45 -14.54 -17.81
N ASN A 82 -6.76 -14.31 -17.91
CA ASN A 82 -7.37 -13.46 -18.94
C ASN A 82 -7.36 -11.98 -18.56
N ASN A 83 -6.83 -11.62 -17.38
CA ASN A 83 -6.75 -10.23 -16.94
C ASN A 83 -5.85 -9.41 -17.87
N LYS A 84 -6.44 -8.39 -18.53
CA LYS A 84 -5.79 -7.51 -19.52
C LYS A 84 -5.24 -6.21 -18.90
N SER A 85 -5.39 -6.01 -17.61
CA SER A 85 -4.90 -4.81 -16.93
C SER A 85 -3.40 -4.62 -17.16
N LYS A 86 -2.99 -3.37 -17.38
CA LYS A 86 -1.60 -2.97 -17.56
C LYS A 86 -1.30 -1.67 -16.82
N VAL A 87 -0.04 -1.36 -16.62
CA VAL A 87 0.37 -0.05 -16.12
C VAL A 87 0.12 1.00 -17.19
N LYS A 88 -0.50 2.12 -16.80
CA LYS A 88 -0.67 3.32 -17.62
C LYS A 88 -0.05 4.51 -16.90
N LEU A 89 1.02 5.08 -17.45
CA LEU A 89 1.59 6.30 -16.91
C LEU A 89 0.66 7.47 -17.20
N VAL A 90 0.43 8.32 -16.20
CA VAL A 90 -0.44 9.49 -16.30
C VAL A 90 0.30 10.74 -15.81
N LYS A 91 -0.22 11.94 -16.13
CA LYS A 91 0.38 13.19 -15.68
C LYS A 91 0.59 13.18 -14.17
N ASP A 92 1.74 13.63 -13.72
CA ASP A 92 2.05 13.72 -12.30
C ASP A 92 1.22 14.83 -11.62
N ARG A 93 1.02 14.69 -10.32
CA ARG A 93 0.31 15.70 -9.53
C ARG A 93 1.31 16.72 -8.98
N PRO A 94 0.89 17.99 -8.81
CA PRO A 94 1.70 18.99 -8.12
C PRO A 94 2.06 18.54 -6.68
N GLY A 95 3.27 18.88 -6.23
CA GLY A 95 3.71 18.56 -4.86
C GLY A 95 3.82 17.06 -4.54
N HIS A 96 4.04 16.21 -5.53
CA HIS A 96 4.17 14.78 -5.31
C HIS A 96 5.51 14.41 -4.69
N ASP A 97 5.53 14.05 -3.41
CA ASP A 97 6.73 13.67 -2.69
C ASP A 97 7.45 12.49 -3.34
N ASN A 98 8.76 12.64 -3.53
CA ASN A 98 9.59 11.62 -4.16
C ASN A 98 9.77 10.39 -3.27
N ARG A 99 9.99 10.59 -1.95
CA ARG A 99 10.29 9.50 -1.04
C ARG A 99 9.73 9.76 0.36
N TYR A 100 9.10 8.72 0.95
CA TYR A 100 8.81 8.62 2.37
C TYR A 100 9.48 7.38 2.93
N ALA A 101 10.34 7.56 3.93
CA ALA A 101 10.94 6.48 4.71
C ALA A 101 11.13 6.94 6.15
N LEU A 102 11.00 6.01 7.10
CA LEU A 102 11.09 6.26 8.53
C LEU A 102 12.30 5.57 9.13
N ASP A 103 12.98 6.23 10.07
CA ASP A 103 13.93 5.53 10.94
C ASP A 103 13.17 4.86 12.09
N SER A 104 13.11 3.53 12.05
CA SER A 104 12.48 2.70 13.08
C SER A 104 13.47 2.04 14.02
N ASN A 105 14.71 2.53 14.12
CA ASN A 105 15.74 1.95 14.99
C ASN A 105 15.36 2.02 16.46
N LYS A 106 14.70 3.10 16.89
CA LYS A 106 14.30 3.28 18.31
C LYS A 106 13.36 2.17 18.79
N ILE A 107 12.27 1.89 18.05
CA ILE A 107 11.33 0.82 18.42
C ILE A 107 12.01 -0.55 18.43
N LYS A 108 12.91 -0.81 17.46
CA LYS A 108 13.67 -2.06 17.41
C LYS A 108 14.61 -2.24 18.59
N LYS A 109 15.33 -1.18 18.98
CA LYS A 109 16.29 -1.21 20.09
C LYS A 109 15.59 -1.31 21.43
N GLU A 110 14.59 -0.45 21.69
CA GLU A 110 13.96 -0.33 22.99
C GLU A 110 12.89 -1.38 23.24
N LEU A 111 12.01 -1.64 22.23
CA LEU A 111 10.89 -2.57 22.40
C LEU A 111 11.13 -3.95 21.79
N LYS A 112 12.28 -4.17 21.15
CA LYS A 112 12.65 -5.41 20.46
C LYS A 112 11.66 -5.83 19.35
N TRP A 113 10.81 -4.90 18.91
CA TRP A 113 9.86 -5.15 17.84
C TRP A 113 10.57 -5.42 16.52
N LYS A 114 10.07 -6.38 15.75
CA LYS A 114 10.53 -6.72 14.40
C LYS A 114 9.32 -7.08 13.55
N LYS A 115 9.27 -6.56 12.31
CA LYS A 115 8.26 -7.01 11.36
C LYS A 115 8.44 -8.52 11.10
N LYS A 116 7.34 -9.23 10.91
CA LYS A 116 7.30 -10.67 10.63
C LYS A 116 7.01 -10.96 9.16
N THR A 117 6.30 -10.04 8.49
CA THR A 117 5.80 -10.22 7.14
C THR A 117 6.62 -9.40 6.15
N ASN A 118 7.22 -10.04 5.14
CA ASN A 118 7.87 -9.32 4.05
C ASN A 118 6.84 -8.75 3.06
N PHE A 119 7.26 -7.77 2.24
CA PHE A 119 6.35 -7.09 1.32
C PHE A 119 5.64 -8.05 0.34
N SER A 120 6.33 -9.04 -0.19
CA SER A 120 5.75 -9.95 -1.19
C SER A 120 4.66 -10.84 -0.60
N GLU A 121 4.81 -11.24 0.65
CA GLU A 121 3.80 -11.98 1.40
C GLU A 121 2.62 -11.08 1.79
N GLY A 122 2.92 -9.92 2.40
CA GLY A 122 1.90 -8.97 2.85
C GLY A 122 1.01 -8.46 1.73
N ILE A 123 1.58 -8.13 0.56
CA ILE A 123 0.78 -7.67 -0.59
C ILE A 123 -0.09 -8.79 -1.17
N LYS A 124 0.36 -10.06 -1.14
CA LYS A 124 -0.46 -11.21 -1.54
C LYS A 124 -1.63 -11.42 -0.57
N LYS A 125 -1.38 -11.43 0.74
CA LYS A 125 -2.42 -11.50 1.78
C LYS A 125 -3.44 -10.38 1.61
N THR A 126 -2.98 -9.15 1.40
CA THR A 126 -3.85 -7.98 1.15
C THR A 126 -4.70 -8.16 -0.10
N PHE A 127 -4.13 -8.64 -1.20
CA PHE A 127 -4.88 -8.88 -2.43
C PHE A 127 -5.99 -9.92 -2.23
N VAL A 128 -5.66 -11.06 -1.61
CA VAL A 128 -6.62 -12.13 -1.29
C VAL A 128 -7.71 -11.62 -0.35
N TRP A 129 -7.36 -10.79 0.64
CA TRP A 129 -8.37 -10.18 1.51
C TRP A 129 -9.40 -9.37 0.73
N TYR A 130 -8.99 -8.52 -0.21
CA TYR A 130 -9.91 -7.76 -1.04
C TYR A 130 -10.79 -8.63 -1.94
N LEU A 131 -10.26 -9.76 -2.45
CA LEU A 131 -11.06 -10.72 -3.21
C LEU A 131 -12.16 -11.35 -2.36
N ASN A 132 -11.85 -11.69 -1.12
CA ASN A 132 -12.79 -12.33 -0.20
C ASN A 132 -13.75 -11.34 0.47
N ASN A 133 -13.50 -10.03 0.36
CA ASN A 133 -14.28 -8.97 0.99
C ASN A 133 -14.77 -7.94 -0.04
N LEU A 134 -15.44 -8.39 -1.09
CA LEU A 134 -15.94 -7.54 -2.18
C LEU A 134 -16.93 -6.48 -1.70
N GLU A 135 -17.67 -6.77 -0.64
CA GLU A 135 -18.62 -5.84 -0.02
C GLU A 135 -17.93 -4.55 0.48
N TYR A 136 -16.65 -4.64 0.85
CA TYR A 136 -15.87 -3.45 1.20
C TYR A 136 -15.88 -2.39 0.07
N PHE A 137 -15.70 -2.81 -1.18
CA PHE A 137 -15.77 -1.87 -2.31
C PHE A 137 -17.20 -1.45 -2.64
N LYS A 138 -18.20 -2.28 -2.36
CA LYS A 138 -19.60 -1.93 -2.58
C LYS A 138 -20.11 -0.88 -1.58
N SER A 139 -19.59 -0.90 -0.34
CA SER A 139 -19.94 0.07 0.70
C SER A 139 -19.40 1.48 0.45
N ILE A 140 -18.49 1.64 -0.53
CA ILE A 140 -17.83 2.91 -0.82
C ILE A 140 -18.42 3.54 -2.09
N LYS A 141 -18.65 4.85 -2.06
CA LYS A 141 -19.13 5.56 -3.25
C LYS A 141 -18.11 5.40 -4.38
N LYS A 142 -18.57 5.03 -5.55
CA LYS A 142 -17.73 4.77 -6.74
C LYS A 142 -16.78 5.95 -7.04
N LYS A 143 -17.26 7.20 -6.88
CA LYS A 143 -16.44 8.41 -7.06
C LYS A 143 -15.19 8.41 -6.19
N ASP A 144 -15.28 7.94 -4.94
CA ASP A 144 -14.19 7.96 -3.97
C ASP A 144 -13.09 6.92 -4.30
N ILE A 145 -13.44 5.91 -5.11
CA ILE A 145 -12.47 4.92 -5.62
C ILE A 145 -11.78 5.41 -6.89
N ILE A 146 -12.52 6.04 -7.81
CA ILE A 146 -12.02 6.37 -9.14
C ILE A 146 -11.38 7.76 -9.25
N THR A 147 -11.79 8.71 -8.40
CA THR A 147 -11.26 10.08 -8.43
C THR A 147 -9.74 10.09 -8.23
N ARG A 148 -9.05 10.94 -8.99
CA ARG A 148 -7.61 11.14 -8.90
C ARG A 148 -7.35 12.40 -8.07
N LEU A 149 -6.74 12.25 -6.90
CA LEU A 149 -6.41 13.38 -6.03
C LEU A 149 -5.40 14.32 -6.68
N GLY A 150 -5.64 15.63 -6.51
CA GLY A 150 -4.74 16.69 -7.00
C GLY A 150 -4.80 16.92 -8.50
N GLN A 151 -5.83 16.45 -9.17
CA GLN A 151 -6.16 16.83 -10.54
C GLN A 151 -7.63 17.28 -10.54
N ASN A 152 -7.83 18.56 -10.83
CA ASN A 152 -9.13 19.05 -11.26
C ASN A 152 -9.32 18.54 -12.69
N ASP A 153 -10.27 17.64 -12.89
CA ASP A 153 -10.74 17.25 -14.21
C ASP A 153 -11.56 18.38 -14.80
#